data_574b4b7dba715d92d5b3749fd35da28c
#
_entry.id   574b4b7dba715d92d5b3749fd35da28c
#
_cell.length_a   1.000
_cell.length_b   1.000
_cell.length_c   1.000
_cell.angle_alpha   90.00
_cell.angle_beta   90.00
_cell.angle_gamma   90.00
#
_symmetry.space_group_name_H-M   'P 1'
#
loop_
_entity.id
_entity.type
_entity.pdbx_description
1 polymer ?
#
loop_
_entity_poly.entity_id
_entity_poly.type
_entity_poly.pdbx_seq_one_letter_code
_entity_poly.pdbx_strand_id
1 'polypeptide(L)'
;MTVVTTLPDRRLLLVHAHPDDESIGTGSTMAHYAATGAHVTLVTCTLGEEGEIHVPELAGLAAAEADQLGGYRIAELAAACAELGVTDHRFLGGAGRYRDSGMMGLSTNEHPRAFWGADLDEAAGQLLEIIREIRPQVVVTYDDNGFYGHPDHIQAHRVTMRAVELAAAEGLAPAKVYWTAMPQSVLEAGMTHFAEASDNPFAGIGDATELPFCTPDAQIAARIDATEQHAAKEAAMRAHATQIPATSWLYSIAGNFGAEFMGVEYFTLAVGEKGAGSGPYGWESDLFAGVDVAASDSVGRPGVVGGPGRRPVTPAGHR
;
A
#
# COMPACT_ATOMS: atom_id res chain seq x y z
N MET A 1 14.04 -26.71 -15.79
CA MET A 1 12.60 -26.43 -16.05
C MET A 1 12.25 -25.20 -15.24
N THR A 2 12.08 -24.09 -15.89
CA THR A 2 11.61 -22.85 -15.23
C THR A 2 10.12 -23.03 -14.98
N VAL A 3 9.71 -23.14 -13.72
CA VAL A 3 8.29 -23.13 -13.36
C VAL A 3 7.78 -21.74 -13.66
N VAL A 4 6.99 -21.59 -14.72
CA VAL A 4 6.25 -20.36 -14.98
C VAL A 4 5.08 -20.37 -14.01
N THR A 5 5.23 -19.70 -12.89
CA THR A 5 4.12 -19.48 -11.95
C THR A 5 3.21 -18.41 -12.59
N THR A 6 2.02 -18.82 -13.01
CA THR A 6 0.99 -17.85 -13.44
C THR A 6 0.46 -17.14 -12.19
N LEU A 7 0.49 -15.79 -12.20
CA LEU A 7 -0.13 -14.98 -11.15
C LEU A 7 -1.65 -15.14 -11.18
N PRO A 8 -2.34 -14.99 -10.04
CA PRO A 8 -3.80 -14.93 -9.99
C PRO A 8 -4.40 -13.87 -10.91
N ASP A 9 -5.66 -14.04 -11.26
CA ASP A 9 -6.38 -13.12 -12.16
C ASP A 9 -6.50 -11.70 -11.58
N ARG A 10 -6.66 -11.56 -10.25
CA ARG A 10 -6.68 -10.26 -9.55
C ARG A 10 -5.30 -9.95 -9.00
N ARG A 11 -4.76 -8.79 -9.36
CA ARG A 11 -3.44 -8.31 -8.92
C ARG A 11 -3.56 -6.87 -8.42
N LEU A 12 -3.28 -6.71 -7.13
CA LEU A 12 -3.32 -5.45 -6.39
C LEU A 12 -1.90 -5.04 -6.03
N LEU A 13 -1.52 -3.82 -6.36
CA LEU A 13 -0.26 -3.20 -5.96
C LEU A 13 -0.53 -2.07 -4.98
N LEU A 14 0.12 -2.10 -3.83
CA LEU A 14 0.09 -1.00 -2.88
C LEU A 14 1.49 -0.39 -2.76
N VAL A 15 1.55 0.94 -2.71
CA VAL A 15 2.81 1.69 -2.58
C VAL A 15 2.72 2.56 -1.34
N HIS A 16 3.54 2.25 -0.34
CA HIS A 16 3.61 2.96 0.94
C HIS A 16 5.02 3.51 1.20
N ALA A 17 5.11 4.56 2.01
CA ALA A 17 6.36 5.25 2.28
C ALA A 17 7.24 4.50 3.27
N HIS A 18 6.67 4.07 4.40
CA HIS A 18 7.41 3.48 5.53
C HIS A 18 6.82 2.14 5.96
N PRO A 19 7.61 1.29 6.63
CA PRO A 19 7.07 0.14 7.36
C PRO A 19 6.13 0.63 8.47
N ASP A 20 4.89 0.21 8.49
CA ASP A 20 3.73 0.47 9.34
C ASP A 20 2.56 1.12 8.60
N ASP A 21 2.80 1.97 7.60
CA ASP A 21 1.76 2.62 6.80
C ASP A 21 0.78 1.62 6.18
N GLU A 22 1.30 0.49 5.69
CA GLU A 22 0.50 -0.58 5.10
C GLU A 22 -0.48 -1.17 6.10
N SER A 23 -0.04 -1.35 7.35
CA SER A 23 -0.85 -1.92 8.42
C SER A 23 -1.90 -0.93 8.90
N ILE A 24 -1.53 0.35 9.06
CA ILE A 24 -2.43 1.41 9.55
C ILE A 24 -3.47 1.78 8.49
N GLY A 25 -3.01 2.08 7.27
CA GLY A 25 -3.84 2.68 6.22
C GLY A 25 -4.64 1.69 5.39
N THR A 26 -4.10 0.49 5.15
CA THR A 26 -4.64 -0.47 4.16
C THR A 26 -4.59 -1.93 4.61
N GLY A 27 -4.29 -2.19 5.88
CA GLY A 27 -4.06 -3.55 6.39
C GLY A 27 -5.25 -4.48 6.22
N SER A 28 -6.47 -4.00 6.52
CA SER A 28 -7.68 -4.80 6.36
C SER A 28 -7.98 -5.09 4.89
N THR A 29 -7.80 -4.11 4.01
CA THR A 29 -7.95 -4.28 2.56
C THR A 29 -6.94 -5.30 2.01
N MET A 30 -5.67 -5.19 2.40
CA MET A 30 -4.63 -6.14 1.97
C MET A 30 -4.97 -7.56 2.41
N ALA A 31 -5.31 -7.75 3.69
CA ALA A 31 -5.69 -9.06 4.23
C ALA A 31 -6.95 -9.62 3.55
N HIS A 32 -7.94 -8.79 3.26
CA HIS A 32 -9.15 -9.19 2.54
C HIS A 32 -8.82 -9.72 1.14
N TYR A 33 -8.05 -8.97 0.35
CA TYR A 33 -7.69 -9.41 -1.00
C TYR A 33 -6.77 -10.63 -1.00
N ALA A 34 -5.82 -10.71 -0.08
CA ALA A 34 -4.98 -11.90 0.09
C ALA A 34 -5.83 -13.15 0.43
N ALA A 35 -6.76 -13.03 1.39
CA ALA A 35 -7.64 -14.12 1.80
C ALA A 35 -8.61 -14.56 0.68
N THR A 36 -8.99 -13.66 -0.22
CA THR A 36 -9.86 -13.95 -1.37
C THR A 36 -9.09 -14.43 -2.61
N GLY A 37 -7.77 -14.62 -2.50
CA GLY A 37 -6.93 -15.22 -3.52
C GLY A 37 -6.39 -14.24 -4.57
N ALA A 38 -6.44 -12.94 -4.34
CA ALA A 38 -5.74 -11.98 -5.17
C ALA A 38 -4.23 -12.03 -4.92
N HIS A 39 -3.44 -11.72 -5.94
CA HIS A 39 -2.02 -11.43 -5.74
C HIS A 39 -1.88 -10.01 -5.22
N VAL A 40 -1.44 -9.88 -3.98
CA VAL A 40 -1.21 -8.59 -3.32
C VAL A 40 0.29 -8.35 -3.26
N THR A 41 0.74 -7.29 -3.91
CA THR A 41 2.13 -6.83 -3.87
C THR A 41 2.19 -5.55 -3.06
N LEU A 42 3.05 -5.51 -2.06
CA LEU A 42 3.39 -4.31 -1.30
C LEU A 42 4.75 -3.79 -1.74
N VAL A 43 4.82 -2.50 -2.05
CA VAL A 43 6.09 -1.77 -2.22
C VAL A 43 6.21 -0.74 -1.11
N THR A 44 7.30 -0.81 -0.34
CA THR A 44 7.65 0.17 0.69
C THR A 44 8.85 0.98 0.22
N CYS A 45 8.77 2.32 0.28
CA CYS A 45 9.76 3.18 -0.36
C CYS A 45 11.05 3.33 0.45
N THR A 46 10.96 3.43 1.78
CA THR A 46 12.08 3.60 2.70
C THR A 46 12.07 2.54 3.81
N LEU A 47 13.02 2.61 4.72
CA LEU A 47 13.05 1.74 5.89
C LEU A 47 12.50 2.43 7.15
N GLY A 48 12.08 3.69 7.04
CA GLY A 48 11.55 4.46 8.16
C GLY A 48 12.61 4.78 9.22
N GLU A 49 13.82 5.15 8.79
CA GLU A 49 14.99 5.31 9.64
C GLU A 49 14.86 6.46 10.65
N GLU A 50 14.05 7.48 10.33
CA GLU A 50 13.84 8.67 11.17
C GLU A 50 12.66 8.53 12.15
N GLY A 51 12.04 7.35 12.22
CA GLY A 51 10.91 7.09 13.10
C GLY A 51 11.25 7.22 14.59
N GLU A 52 10.30 7.69 15.39
CA GLU A 52 10.42 7.70 16.86
C GLU A 52 10.37 6.26 17.39
N ILE A 53 11.23 5.94 18.36
CA ILE A 53 11.26 4.60 18.96
C ILE A 53 10.50 4.61 20.28
N HIS A 54 9.37 3.91 20.31
CA HIS A 54 8.51 3.80 21.51
C HIS A 54 8.90 2.65 22.46
N VAL A 55 9.95 1.87 22.14
CA VAL A 55 10.49 0.80 22.97
C VAL A 55 11.79 1.29 23.62
N PRO A 56 11.82 1.61 24.92
CA PRO A 56 12.99 2.25 25.57
C PRO A 56 14.28 1.44 25.43
N GLU A 57 14.19 0.11 25.46
CA GLU A 57 15.34 -0.80 25.33
C GLU A 57 15.99 -0.75 23.95
N LEU A 58 15.27 -0.25 22.94
CA LEU A 58 15.71 -0.12 21.56
C LEU A 58 16.11 1.32 21.19
N ALA A 59 16.02 2.28 22.11
CA ALA A 59 16.31 3.69 21.84
C ALA A 59 17.67 3.93 21.19
N GLY A 60 18.67 3.09 21.49
CA GLY A 60 20.00 3.14 20.87
C GLY A 60 20.03 2.83 19.36
N LEU A 61 18.92 2.35 18.75
CA LEU A 61 18.81 2.12 17.30
C LEU A 61 18.48 3.39 16.53
N ALA A 62 18.09 4.47 17.21
CA ALA A 62 17.65 5.71 16.57
C ALA A 62 18.67 6.27 15.57
N ALA A 63 18.19 7.06 14.60
CA ALA A 63 19.03 7.69 13.57
C ALA A 63 20.15 8.55 14.14
N ALA A 64 19.91 9.26 15.28
CA ALA A 64 20.88 10.07 15.99
C ALA A 64 21.88 9.25 16.82
N GLU A 65 21.65 7.95 17.01
CA GLU A 65 22.48 7.04 17.80
C GLU A 65 23.22 6.05 16.88
N ALA A 66 22.81 4.79 16.84
CA ALA A 66 23.47 3.77 16.03
C ALA A 66 22.99 3.74 14.55
N ASP A 67 21.91 4.45 14.21
CA ASP A 67 21.30 4.48 12.87
C ASP A 67 20.97 3.07 12.34
N GLN A 68 20.36 2.23 13.17
CA GLN A 68 20.03 0.84 12.85
C GLN A 68 18.52 0.54 12.87
N LEU A 69 17.68 1.55 13.18
CA LEU A 69 16.23 1.38 13.23
C LEU A 69 15.65 0.82 11.93
N GLY A 70 16.07 1.34 10.77
CA GLY A 70 15.60 0.87 9.47
C GLY A 70 15.85 -0.63 9.25
N GLY A 71 17.02 -1.13 9.66
CA GLY A 71 17.33 -2.57 9.62
C GLY A 71 16.43 -3.41 10.52
N TYR A 72 16.08 -2.90 11.69
CA TYR A 72 15.16 -3.55 12.63
C TYR A 72 13.73 -3.59 12.07
N ARG A 73 13.25 -2.48 11.49
CA ARG A 73 11.92 -2.36 10.89
C ARG A 73 11.68 -3.28 9.69
N ILE A 74 12.74 -3.75 9.00
CA ILE A 74 12.60 -4.80 7.98
C ILE A 74 11.98 -6.07 8.56
N ALA A 75 12.39 -6.47 9.79
CA ALA A 75 11.84 -7.64 10.44
C ALA A 75 10.40 -7.42 10.94
N GLU A 76 10.10 -6.22 11.45
CA GLU A 76 8.75 -5.83 11.84
C GLU A 76 7.78 -5.89 10.65
N LEU A 77 8.18 -5.30 9.52
CA LEU A 77 7.39 -5.33 8.27
C LEU A 77 7.18 -6.75 7.73
N ALA A 78 8.21 -7.59 7.80
CA ALA A 78 8.09 -8.99 7.37
C ALA A 78 7.08 -9.76 8.25
N ALA A 79 7.06 -9.50 9.56
CA ALA A 79 6.08 -10.08 10.48
C ALA A 79 4.67 -9.53 10.20
N ALA A 80 4.52 -8.22 9.97
CA ALA A 80 3.25 -7.60 9.61
C ALA A 80 2.68 -8.17 8.30
N CYS A 81 3.50 -8.30 7.26
CA CYS A 81 3.11 -8.94 5.99
C CYS A 81 2.61 -10.38 6.19
N ALA A 82 3.26 -11.15 7.08
CA ALA A 82 2.83 -12.51 7.38
C ALA A 82 1.44 -12.55 8.02
N GLU A 83 1.14 -11.64 8.95
CA GLU A 83 -0.20 -11.51 9.57
C GLU A 83 -1.28 -11.10 8.55
N LEU A 84 -0.93 -10.25 7.59
CA LEU A 84 -1.83 -9.81 6.51
C LEU A 84 -1.97 -10.85 5.37
N GLY A 85 -1.19 -11.93 5.39
CA GLY A 85 -1.18 -12.94 4.32
C GLY A 85 -0.53 -12.45 3.02
N VAL A 86 0.28 -11.37 3.08
CA VAL A 86 0.99 -10.79 1.94
C VAL A 86 2.36 -11.45 1.80
N THR A 87 2.60 -12.09 0.66
CA THR A 87 3.83 -12.85 0.39
C THR A 87 4.76 -12.18 -0.61
N ASP A 88 4.30 -11.17 -1.35
CA ASP A 88 5.10 -10.37 -2.28
C ASP A 88 5.29 -8.96 -1.71
N HIS A 89 6.37 -8.78 -0.97
CA HIS A 89 6.80 -7.49 -0.44
C HIS A 89 8.15 -7.10 -1.03
N ARG A 90 8.27 -5.85 -1.43
CA ARG A 90 9.47 -5.29 -2.08
C ARG A 90 9.79 -3.91 -1.52
N PHE A 91 11.09 -3.60 -1.40
CA PHE A 91 11.53 -2.22 -1.19
C PHE A 91 11.83 -1.56 -2.55
N LEU A 92 11.39 -0.32 -2.74
CA LEU A 92 11.59 0.44 -3.98
C LEU A 92 13.10 0.60 -4.26
N GLY A 93 13.56 0.06 -5.39
CA GLY A 93 14.98 0.06 -5.76
C GLY A 93 15.88 -0.81 -4.88
N GLY A 94 15.31 -1.62 -3.97
CA GLY A 94 15.99 -2.44 -2.97
C GLY A 94 16.07 -1.80 -1.59
N ALA A 95 16.19 -2.64 -0.56
CA ALA A 95 16.21 -2.19 0.84
C ALA A 95 17.29 -1.12 1.09
N GLY A 96 16.88 0.05 1.62
CA GLY A 96 17.76 1.17 1.92
C GLY A 96 18.27 1.95 0.68
N ARG A 97 17.69 1.73 -0.51
CA ARG A 97 17.97 2.60 -1.67
C ARG A 97 17.64 4.05 -1.34
N TYR A 98 16.49 4.28 -0.81
CA TYR A 98 16.02 5.57 -0.31
C TYR A 98 15.96 5.54 1.20
N ARG A 99 16.32 6.67 1.83
CA ARG A 99 16.24 6.89 3.27
C ARG A 99 14.98 7.68 3.60
N ASP A 100 14.39 7.37 4.72
CA ASP A 100 13.34 8.19 5.32
C ASP A 100 13.81 9.66 5.45
N SER A 101 12.96 10.57 4.98
CA SER A 101 13.26 12.00 4.93
C SER A 101 12.94 12.71 6.25
N GLY A 102 12.25 12.05 7.16
CA GLY A 102 11.66 12.69 8.34
C GLY A 102 10.54 13.67 7.97
N MET A 103 10.02 14.39 8.94
CA MET A 103 8.94 15.36 8.73
C MET A 103 9.39 16.54 7.88
N MET A 104 8.44 17.14 7.17
CA MET A 104 8.70 18.29 6.30
C MET A 104 9.40 19.44 7.04
N GLY A 105 10.47 19.94 6.44
CA GLY A 105 11.25 21.07 6.96
C GLY A 105 12.39 20.65 7.91
N LEU A 106 12.58 19.37 8.20
CA LEU A 106 13.74 18.88 8.95
C LEU A 106 14.99 18.84 8.06
N SER A 107 16.18 18.97 8.66
CA SER A 107 17.46 18.86 7.95
C SER A 107 17.69 17.49 7.30
N THR A 108 17.02 16.46 7.78
CA THR A 108 17.01 15.11 7.21
C THR A 108 16.44 15.06 5.80
N ASN A 109 15.61 16.03 5.41
CA ASN A 109 15.11 16.17 4.04
C ASN A 109 16.24 16.45 3.02
N GLU A 110 17.38 16.99 3.48
CA GLU A 110 18.54 17.31 2.65
C GLU A 110 19.56 16.15 2.59
N HIS A 111 19.28 15.04 3.27
CA HIS A 111 20.18 13.88 3.21
C HIS A 111 20.30 13.36 1.76
N PRO A 112 21.51 13.00 1.26
CA PRO A 112 21.70 12.60 -0.15
C PRO A 112 20.85 11.41 -0.61
N ARG A 113 20.37 10.58 0.30
CA ARG A 113 19.47 9.45 0.01
C ARG A 113 18.03 9.69 0.47
N ALA A 114 17.71 10.88 0.99
CA ALA A 114 16.33 11.18 1.40
C ALA A 114 15.38 10.93 0.22
N PHE A 115 14.31 10.21 0.47
CA PHE A 115 13.34 9.84 -0.58
C PHE A 115 12.66 11.10 -1.15
N TRP A 116 12.43 12.11 -0.32
CA TRP A 116 11.89 13.41 -0.75
C TRP A 116 12.70 14.07 -1.87
N GLY A 117 14.04 13.96 -1.81
CA GLY A 117 14.97 14.52 -2.79
C GLY A 117 15.30 13.57 -3.96
N ALA A 118 14.71 12.38 -4.03
CA ALA A 118 14.99 11.42 -5.09
C ALA A 118 14.56 11.92 -6.46
N ASP A 119 15.33 11.57 -7.50
CA ASP A 119 14.93 11.82 -8.88
C ASP A 119 13.62 11.05 -9.19
N LEU A 120 12.62 11.81 -9.62
CA LEU A 120 11.28 11.28 -9.83
C LEU A 120 11.23 10.23 -10.94
N ASP A 121 11.90 10.46 -12.05
CA ASP A 121 11.89 9.54 -13.20
C ASP A 121 12.70 8.27 -12.89
N GLU A 122 13.80 8.37 -12.12
CA GLU A 122 14.55 7.20 -11.65
C GLU A 122 13.67 6.34 -10.73
N ALA A 123 13.08 6.93 -9.69
CA ALA A 123 12.26 6.20 -8.73
C ALA A 123 11.00 5.60 -9.38
N ALA A 124 10.34 6.37 -10.26
CA ALA A 124 9.19 5.89 -11.04
C ALA A 124 9.59 4.76 -12.01
N GLY A 125 10.79 4.82 -12.60
CA GLY A 125 11.31 3.75 -13.43
C GLY A 125 11.48 2.43 -12.67
N GLN A 126 11.93 2.49 -11.42
CA GLN A 126 12.03 1.30 -10.55
C GLN A 126 10.65 0.70 -10.24
N LEU A 127 9.65 1.54 -9.99
CA LEU A 127 8.27 1.08 -9.77
C LEU A 127 7.66 0.54 -11.08
N LEU A 128 7.98 1.14 -12.22
CA LEU A 128 7.55 0.64 -13.53
C LEU A 128 8.05 -0.79 -13.81
N GLU A 129 9.28 -1.15 -13.41
CA GLU A 129 9.76 -2.54 -13.54
C GLU A 129 8.87 -3.50 -12.78
N ILE A 130 8.43 -3.13 -11.57
CA ILE A 130 7.49 -3.93 -10.78
C ILE A 130 6.14 -4.02 -11.51
N ILE A 131 5.61 -2.91 -12.03
CA ILE A 131 4.36 -2.90 -12.81
C ILE A 131 4.47 -3.80 -14.04
N ARG A 132 5.58 -3.78 -14.75
CA ARG A 132 5.84 -4.66 -15.91
C ARG A 132 5.79 -6.14 -15.56
N GLU A 133 6.34 -6.50 -14.40
CA GLU A 133 6.40 -7.87 -13.91
C GLU A 133 5.02 -8.38 -13.47
N ILE A 134 4.35 -7.65 -12.57
CA ILE A 134 3.13 -8.12 -11.93
C ILE A 134 1.85 -7.76 -12.69
N ARG A 135 1.89 -6.74 -13.58
CA ARG A 135 0.72 -6.27 -14.35
C ARG A 135 -0.50 -6.01 -13.46
N PRO A 136 -0.43 -5.13 -12.46
CA PRO A 136 -1.54 -4.90 -11.55
C PRO A 136 -2.71 -4.25 -12.29
N GLN A 137 -3.94 -4.68 -12.02
CA GLN A 137 -5.14 -4.00 -12.50
C GLN A 137 -5.51 -2.83 -11.60
N VAL A 138 -5.16 -2.91 -10.32
CA VAL A 138 -5.46 -1.90 -9.31
C VAL A 138 -4.17 -1.51 -8.59
N VAL A 139 -3.97 -0.21 -8.43
CA VAL A 139 -2.87 0.38 -7.65
C VAL A 139 -3.47 1.25 -6.55
N VAL A 140 -2.87 1.20 -5.36
CA VAL A 140 -3.25 2.03 -4.21
C VAL A 140 -2.02 2.78 -3.70
N THR A 141 -2.18 4.07 -3.40
CA THR A 141 -1.17 4.91 -2.75
C THR A 141 -1.86 6.05 -1.98
N TYR A 142 -1.13 7.08 -1.58
CA TYR A 142 -1.68 8.28 -0.93
C TYR A 142 -2.23 9.28 -1.95
N ASP A 143 -2.97 10.28 -1.46
CA ASP A 143 -3.33 11.48 -2.22
C ASP A 143 -2.11 12.39 -2.46
N ASP A 144 -2.31 13.50 -3.16
CA ASP A 144 -1.26 14.45 -3.53
C ASP A 144 -0.67 15.20 -2.32
N ASN A 145 -1.38 15.25 -1.20
CA ASN A 145 -0.88 15.77 0.08
C ASN A 145 -0.17 14.71 0.93
N GLY A 146 -0.13 13.44 0.48
CA GLY A 146 0.45 12.36 1.27
C GLY A 146 -0.32 12.10 2.56
N PHE A 147 -1.64 12.20 2.52
CA PHE A 147 -2.55 12.06 3.63
C PHE A 147 -2.43 13.18 4.68
N TYR A 148 -1.28 13.33 5.36
CA TYR A 148 -1.06 14.33 6.42
C TYR A 148 0.15 15.26 6.18
N GLY A 149 0.73 15.24 4.98
CA GLY A 149 1.79 16.16 4.59
C GLY A 149 3.22 15.64 4.86
N HIS A 150 3.40 14.34 5.13
CA HIS A 150 4.75 13.76 5.22
C HIS A 150 5.43 13.81 3.84
N PRO A 151 6.68 14.30 3.72
CA PRO A 151 7.35 14.42 2.43
C PRO A 151 7.47 13.10 1.68
N ASP A 152 7.73 11.99 2.37
CA ASP A 152 7.87 10.68 1.74
C ASP A 152 6.52 10.11 1.26
N HIS A 153 5.40 10.44 1.92
CA HIS A 153 4.07 10.07 1.43
C HIS A 153 3.73 10.84 0.15
N ILE A 154 4.04 12.15 0.11
CA ILE A 154 3.88 12.99 -1.09
C ILE A 154 4.78 12.45 -2.21
N GLN A 155 6.00 12.03 -1.90
CA GLN A 155 6.92 11.48 -2.89
C GLN A 155 6.47 10.10 -3.38
N ALA A 156 5.95 9.22 -2.50
CA ALA A 156 5.36 7.94 -2.88
C ALA A 156 4.17 8.12 -3.84
N HIS A 157 3.31 9.11 -3.56
CA HIS A 157 2.26 9.52 -4.49
C HIS A 157 2.85 9.92 -5.85
N ARG A 158 3.81 10.87 -5.88
CA ARG A 158 4.42 11.36 -7.12
C ARG A 158 5.06 10.26 -7.95
N VAL A 159 5.83 9.39 -7.30
CA VAL A 159 6.50 8.25 -7.92
C VAL A 159 5.48 7.27 -8.50
N THR A 160 4.41 6.99 -7.75
CA THR A 160 3.34 6.09 -8.21
C THR A 160 2.62 6.66 -9.43
N MET A 161 2.19 7.91 -9.37
CA MET A 161 1.48 8.54 -10.49
C MET A 161 2.37 8.64 -11.73
N ARG A 162 3.66 8.95 -11.55
CA ARG A 162 4.62 8.98 -12.66
C ARG A 162 4.86 7.59 -13.26
N ALA A 163 4.98 6.55 -12.44
CA ALA A 163 5.11 5.17 -12.92
C ALA A 163 3.87 4.69 -13.70
N VAL A 164 2.67 5.10 -13.27
CA VAL A 164 1.41 4.84 -13.98
C VAL A 164 1.39 5.52 -15.35
N GLU A 165 1.85 6.77 -15.44
CA GLU A 165 1.99 7.47 -16.73
C GLU A 165 2.96 6.74 -17.68
N LEU A 166 4.12 6.34 -17.16
CA LEU A 166 5.11 5.58 -17.94
C LEU A 166 4.55 4.23 -18.39
N ALA A 167 3.84 3.52 -17.50
CA ALA A 167 3.16 2.27 -17.83
C ALA A 167 2.08 2.46 -18.92
N ALA A 168 1.34 3.57 -18.87
CA ALA A 168 0.34 3.90 -19.90
C ALA A 168 0.97 4.08 -21.29
N ALA A 169 2.13 4.72 -21.35
CA ALA A 169 2.88 4.87 -22.60
C ALA A 169 3.33 3.53 -23.20
N GLU A 170 3.41 2.48 -22.41
CA GLU A 170 3.75 1.11 -22.83
C GLU A 170 2.53 0.20 -23.00
N GLY A 171 1.32 0.71 -22.81
CA GLY A 171 0.09 -0.11 -22.86
C GLY A 171 -0.07 -1.03 -21.64
N LEU A 172 0.55 -0.68 -20.52
CA LEU A 172 0.56 -1.45 -19.27
C LEU A 172 -0.14 -0.72 -18.13
N ALA A 173 -0.92 0.32 -18.42
CA ALA A 173 -1.63 1.09 -17.39
C ALA A 173 -2.50 0.17 -16.52
N PRO A 174 -2.48 0.35 -15.19
CA PRO A 174 -3.50 -0.26 -14.35
C PRO A 174 -4.89 0.27 -14.74
N ALA A 175 -5.92 -0.56 -14.58
CA ALA A 175 -7.29 -0.15 -14.87
C ALA A 175 -7.79 0.93 -13.89
N LYS A 176 -7.30 0.87 -12.64
CA LYS A 176 -7.66 1.84 -11.60
C LYS A 176 -6.47 2.19 -10.71
N VAL A 177 -6.44 3.46 -10.30
CA VAL A 177 -5.56 3.94 -9.23
C VAL A 177 -6.42 4.58 -8.17
N TYR A 178 -6.25 4.14 -6.94
CA TYR A 178 -6.92 4.71 -5.78
C TYR A 178 -5.94 5.41 -4.84
N TRP A 179 -6.42 6.40 -4.14
CA TRP A 179 -5.73 7.04 -3.03
C TRP A 179 -6.45 6.73 -1.73
N THR A 180 -5.70 6.46 -0.67
CA THR A 180 -6.25 6.32 0.68
C THR A 180 -6.95 7.59 1.10
N ALA A 181 -8.08 7.46 1.79
CA ALA A 181 -8.91 8.60 2.19
C ALA A 181 -9.59 8.35 3.53
N MET A 182 -9.97 9.43 4.21
CA MET A 182 -10.75 9.38 5.44
C MET A 182 -12.00 10.25 5.28
N PRO A 183 -13.20 9.65 5.21
CA PRO A 183 -14.44 10.38 5.02
C PRO A 183 -14.71 11.36 6.17
N GLN A 184 -15.21 12.54 5.82
CA GLN A 184 -15.59 13.56 6.79
C GLN A 184 -16.58 13.02 7.83
N SER A 185 -17.60 12.28 7.40
CA SER A 185 -18.62 11.70 8.30
C SER A 185 -18.00 10.72 9.31
N VAL A 186 -16.96 9.98 8.95
CA VAL A 186 -16.24 9.06 9.84
C VAL A 186 -15.45 9.84 10.88
N LEU A 187 -14.78 10.92 10.48
CA LEU A 187 -14.06 11.81 11.40
C LEU A 187 -15.01 12.49 12.38
N GLU A 188 -16.14 13.04 11.90
CA GLU A 188 -17.16 13.67 12.74
C GLU A 188 -17.73 12.69 13.78
N ALA A 189 -17.98 11.44 13.37
CA ALA A 189 -18.43 10.39 14.29
C ALA A 189 -17.34 10.09 15.33
N GLY A 190 -16.06 10.01 14.93
CA GLY A 190 -14.93 9.84 15.82
C GLY A 190 -14.79 10.98 16.81
N MET A 191 -14.82 12.21 16.36
CA MET A 191 -14.77 13.41 17.21
C MET A 191 -15.91 13.43 18.25
N THR A 192 -17.12 13.08 17.82
CA THR A 192 -18.28 12.99 18.70
C THR A 192 -18.09 11.92 19.77
N HIS A 193 -17.60 10.75 19.39
CA HIS A 193 -17.39 9.63 20.31
C HIS A 193 -16.32 9.94 21.38
N PHE A 194 -15.22 10.58 20.97
CA PHE A 194 -14.12 10.92 21.88
C PHE A 194 -14.28 12.26 22.61
N ALA A 195 -15.39 12.98 22.41
CA ALA A 195 -15.55 14.33 22.95
C ALA A 195 -15.28 14.43 24.46
N GLU A 196 -15.68 13.41 25.24
CA GLU A 196 -15.51 13.37 26.69
C GLU A 196 -14.37 12.43 27.15
N ALA A 197 -13.63 11.81 26.22
CA ALA A 197 -12.54 10.91 26.58
C ALA A 197 -11.31 11.68 27.08
N SER A 198 -10.66 11.17 28.12
CA SER A 198 -9.44 11.77 28.69
C SER A 198 -8.24 11.73 27.74
N ASP A 199 -8.26 10.78 26.82
CA ASP A 199 -7.27 10.52 25.77
C ASP A 199 -7.78 10.87 24.37
N ASN A 200 -8.64 11.91 24.28
CA ASN A 200 -9.25 12.35 23.03
C ASN A 200 -8.18 12.71 21.98
N PRO A 201 -8.05 11.92 20.89
CA PRO A 201 -7.07 12.18 19.83
C PRO A 201 -7.39 13.43 19.01
N PHE A 202 -8.62 13.95 19.13
CA PHE A 202 -9.10 15.17 18.44
C PHE A 202 -9.11 16.39 19.34
N ALA A 203 -8.45 16.33 20.50
CA ALA A 203 -8.45 17.45 21.44
C ALA A 203 -7.89 18.74 20.79
N GLY A 204 -8.69 19.80 20.80
CA GLY A 204 -8.33 21.09 20.19
C GLY A 204 -8.72 21.24 18.72
N ILE A 205 -9.26 20.20 18.09
CA ILE A 205 -9.83 20.26 16.74
C ILE A 205 -11.31 20.64 16.85
N GLY A 206 -11.70 21.75 16.22
CA GLY A 206 -13.08 22.26 16.26
C GLY A 206 -14.00 21.64 15.22
N ASP A 207 -13.43 21.32 14.05
CA ASP A 207 -14.16 20.78 12.89
C ASP A 207 -13.31 19.73 12.17
N ALA A 208 -13.93 18.66 11.67
CA ALA A 208 -13.23 17.59 10.95
C ALA A 208 -12.44 18.11 9.72
N THR A 209 -12.91 19.18 9.09
CA THR A 209 -12.26 19.80 7.93
C THR A 209 -10.94 20.51 8.24
N GLU A 210 -10.61 20.71 9.52
CA GLU A 210 -9.30 21.20 9.95
C GLU A 210 -8.21 20.12 9.83
N LEU A 211 -8.61 18.84 9.75
CA LEU A 211 -7.69 17.74 9.60
C LEU A 211 -7.22 17.62 8.13
N PRO A 212 -5.91 17.58 7.86
CA PRO A 212 -5.36 17.62 6.50
C PRO A 212 -5.76 16.41 5.63
N PHE A 213 -6.22 15.34 6.25
CA PHE A 213 -6.66 14.10 5.60
C PHE A 213 -8.19 13.94 5.55
N CYS A 214 -8.94 14.97 5.92
CA CYS A 214 -10.40 14.96 5.83
C CYS A 214 -10.83 15.03 4.36
N THR A 215 -11.59 14.01 3.93
CA THR A 215 -12.10 13.92 2.56
C THR A 215 -13.62 14.03 2.56
N PRO A 216 -14.24 14.94 1.79
CA PRO A 216 -15.69 14.97 1.66
C PRO A 216 -16.27 13.63 1.20
N ASP A 217 -17.34 13.15 1.82
CA ASP A 217 -17.94 11.84 1.52
C ASP A 217 -18.29 11.66 0.04
N ALA A 218 -18.67 12.72 -0.65
CA ALA A 218 -18.98 12.71 -2.08
C ALA A 218 -17.77 12.42 -2.98
N GLN A 219 -16.54 12.58 -2.48
CA GLN A 219 -15.30 12.30 -3.20
C GLN A 219 -14.83 10.85 -2.97
N ILE A 220 -15.36 10.17 -1.96
CA ILE A 220 -15.04 8.76 -1.74
C ILE A 220 -15.62 7.93 -2.89
N ALA A 221 -14.77 7.11 -3.48
CA ALA A 221 -15.15 6.21 -4.56
C ALA A 221 -15.45 4.79 -4.05
N ALA A 222 -14.64 4.31 -3.09
CA ALA A 222 -14.77 2.96 -2.57
C ALA A 222 -14.74 2.94 -1.03
N ARG A 223 -15.55 2.04 -0.47
CA ARG A 223 -15.59 1.63 0.93
C ARG A 223 -15.40 0.12 0.98
N ILE A 224 -14.24 -0.30 1.41
CA ILE A 224 -13.93 -1.73 1.53
C ILE A 224 -14.24 -2.18 2.94
N ASP A 225 -15.25 -3.00 3.08
CA ASP A 225 -15.63 -3.62 4.34
C ASP A 225 -14.90 -4.95 4.50
N ALA A 226 -13.80 -4.89 5.19
CA ALA A 226 -12.96 -6.03 5.53
C ALA A 226 -12.98 -6.30 7.04
N THR A 227 -14.11 -6.04 7.69
CA THR A 227 -14.29 -6.20 9.14
C THR A 227 -13.90 -7.60 9.63
N GLU A 228 -14.11 -8.63 8.80
CA GLU A 228 -13.68 -10.00 9.13
C GLU A 228 -12.15 -10.14 9.24
N GLN A 229 -11.39 -9.19 8.70
CA GLN A 229 -9.92 -9.18 8.70
C GLN A 229 -9.33 -8.21 9.75
N HIS A 230 -10.15 -7.60 10.61
CA HIS A 230 -9.68 -6.63 11.62
C HIS A 230 -8.60 -7.22 12.54
N ALA A 231 -8.72 -8.49 12.90
CA ALA A 231 -7.74 -9.18 13.75
C ALA A 231 -6.38 -9.32 13.07
N ALA A 232 -6.34 -9.57 11.75
CA ALA A 232 -5.09 -9.61 10.99
C ALA A 232 -4.44 -8.23 10.94
N LYS A 233 -5.22 -7.17 10.70
CA LYS A 233 -4.73 -5.78 10.75
C LYS A 233 -4.18 -5.44 12.12
N GLU A 234 -4.88 -5.76 13.19
CA GLU A 234 -4.41 -5.49 14.55
C GLU A 234 -3.10 -6.24 14.86
N ALA A 235 -2.98 -7.51 14.44
CA ALA A 235 -1.76 -8.29 14.61
C ALA A 235 -0.59 -7.69 13.81
N ALA A 236 -0.83 -7.23 12.58
CA ALA A 236 0.16 -6.54 11.76
C ALA A 236 0.63 -5.22 12.40
N MET A 237 -0.30 -4.41 12.90
CA MET A 237 0.05 -3.19 13.65
C MET A 237 0.90 -3.50 14.90
N ARG A 238 0.60 -4.60 15.63
CA ARG A 238 1.39 -5.03 16.80
C ARG A 238 2.79 -5.51 16.40
N ALA A 239 2.99 -6.00 15.19
CA ALA A 239 4.31 -6.36 14.69
C ALA A 239 5.25 -5.15 14.55
N HIS A 240 4.70 -3.94 14.33
CA HIS A 240 5.46 -2.68 14.30
C HIS A 240 5.65 -2.07 15.69
N ALA A 241 6.12 -2.88 16.63
CA ALA A 241 6.20 -2.52 18.05
C ALA A 241 7.06 -1.28 18.33
N THR A 242 8.10 -1.03 17.53
CA THR A 242 8.93 0.18 17.68
C THR A 242 8.16 1.45 17.36
N GLN A 243 7.14 1.41 16.49
CA GLN A 243 6.40 2.56 15.98
C GLN A 243 5.00 2.68 16.57
N ILE A 244 4.34 1.56 16.87
CA ILE A 244 2.96 1.51 17.36
C ILE A 244 2.97 0.87 18.76
N PRO A 245 3.15 1.67 19.82
CA PRO A 245 3.18 1.13 21.17
C PRO A 245 1.83 0.52 21.56
N ALA A 246 1.85 -0.49 22.43
CA ALA A 246 0.62 -1.16 22.90
C ALA A 246 -0.40 -0.21 23.55
N THR A 247 0.05 0.97 23.96
CA THR A 247 -0.77 2.06 24.52
C THR A 247 -1.25 3.05 23.47
N SER A 248 -0.98 2.80 22.18
CA SER A 248 -1.40 3.69 21.10
C SER A 248 -2.92 3.90 21.11
N TRP A 249 -3.34 5.14 20.92
CA TRP A 249 -4.75 5.51 20.77
C TRP A 249 -5.43 4.75 19.62
N LEU A 250 -4.68 4.28 18.62
CA LEU A 250 -5.20 3.45 17.53
C LEU A 250 -5.88 2.17 18.07
N TYR A 251 -5.31 1.53 19.09
CA TYR A 251 -5.95 0.36 19.71
C TYR A 251 -7.12 0.73 20.61
N SER A 252 -7.08 1.91 21.24
CA SER A 252 -8.21 2.43 22.02
C SER A 252 -9.42 2.70 21.13
N ILE A 253 -9.20 3.25 19.91
CA ILE A 253 -10.23 3.40 18.90
C ILE A 253 -10.83 2.05 18.54
N ALA A 254 -10.00 1.06 18.19
CA ALA A 254 -10.46 -0.29 17.87
C ALA A 254 -11.33 -0.90 18.97
N GLY A 255 -10.94 -0.74 20.22
CA GLY A 255 -11.71 -1.21 21.39
C GLY A 255 -13.05 -0.51 21.58
N ASN A 256 -13.13 0.77 21.26
CA ASN A 256 -14.32 1.60 21.50
C ASN A 256 -15.31 1.63 20.34
N PHE A 257 -14.83 1.68 19.09
CA PHE A 257 -15.65 1.65 17.87
C PHE A 257 -15.90 0.23 17.34
N GLY A 258 -15.19 -0.75 17.88
CA GLY A 258 -15.28 -2.13 17.43
C GLY A 258 -14.57 -2.40 16.12
N ALA A 259 -14.78 -3.63 15.62
CA ALA A 259 -14.14 -4.13 14.41
C ALA A 259 -14.41 -3.29 13.15
N GLU A 260 -15.52 -2.56 13.09
CA GLU A 260 -15.88 -1.75 11.93
C GLU A 260 -14.86 -0.63 11.68
N PHE A 261 -14.40 0.06 12.71
CA PHE A 261 -13.45 1.15 12.54
C PHE A 261 -12.09 0.66 12.00
N MET A 262 -11.64 -0.48 12.47
CA MET A 262 -10.37 -1.08 12.02
C MET A 262 -10.52 -1.81 10.68
N GLY A 263 -11.70 -2.37 10.44
CA GLY A 263 -11.96 -3.25 9.31
C GLY A 263 -12.48 -2.56 8.05
N VAL A 264 -12.85 -1.27 8.13
CA VAL A 264 -13.39 -0.53 6.98
C VAL A 264 -12.40 0.53 6.53
N GLU A 265 -12.01 0.47 5.25
CA GLU A 265 -11.05 1.39 4.66
C GLU A 265 -11.66 2.08 3.43
N TYR A 266 -11.26 3.33 3.21
CA TYR A 266 -11.90 4.21 2.23
C TYR A 266 -10.88 4.73 1.22
N PHE A 267 -11.36 4.94 -0.02
CA PHE A 267 -10.49 5.32 -1.12
C PHE A 267 -11.18 6.32 -2.04
N THR A 268 -10.42 7.28 -2.55
CA THR A 268 -10.80 8.10 -3.72
C THR A 268 -10.25 7.47 -4.98
N LEU A 269 -10.92 7.66 -6.13
CA LEU A 269 -10.48 7.15 -7.43
C LEU A 269 -9.74 8.25 -8.18
N ALA A 270 -8.44 8.02 -8.44
CA ALA A 270 -7.58 8.95 -9.16
C ALA A 270 -7.53 8.68 -10.67
N VAL A 271 -7.52 7.40 -11.06
CA VAL A 271 -7.47 6.96 -12.47
C VAL A 271 -8.45 5.83 -12.68
N GLY A 272 -9.08 5.80 -13.85
CA GLY A 272 -10.04 4.78 -14.25
C GLY A 272 -11.50 5.23 -14.09
N GLU A 273 -12.41 4.29 -14.26
CA GLU A 273 -13.84 4.53 -14.16
C GLU A 273 -14.42 3.87 -12.91
N LYS A 274 -15.28 4.59 -12.20
CA LYS A 274 -15.98 4.07 -11.03
C LYS A 274 -16.95 2.96 -11.48
N GLY A 275 -16.84 1.80 -10.85
CA GLY A 275 -17.74 0.68 -11.09
C GLY A 275 -19.10 0.85 -10.38
N ALA A 276 -19.90 -0.20 -10.40
CA ALA A 276 -21.16 -0.21 -9.67
C ALA A 276 -20.90 -0.16 -8.16
N GLY A 277 -21.63 0.71 -7.48
CA GLY A 277 -21.52 0.91 -6.04
C GLY A 277 -22.88 0.94 -5.36
N SER A 278 -22.90 1.19 -4.06
CA SER A 278 -24.08 1.21 -3.20
C SER A 278 -24.11 2.44 -2.27
N GLY A 279 -25.23 2.59 -1.57
CA GLY A 279 -25.44 3.70 -0.64
C GLY A 279 -25.67 5.06 -1.34
N PRO A 280 -25.80 6.15 -0.55
CA PRO A 280 -26.19 7.46 -1.07
C PRO A 280 -25.15 8.09 -2.02
N TYR A 281 -23.90 7.71 -1.90
CA TYR A 281 -22.81 8.19 -2.74
C TYR A 281 -22.36 7.18 -3.81
N GLY A 282 -23.00 5.98 -3.85
CA GLY A 282 -22.64 4.93 -4.78
C GLY A 282 -21.20 4.42 -4.59
N TRP A 283 -20.76 4.26 -3.36
CA TRP A 283 -19.40 3.74 -3.07
C TRP A 283 -19.26 2.30 -3.55
N GLU A 284 -18.15 2.02 -4.22
CA GLU A 284 -17.76 0.66 -4.59
C GLU A 284 -17.45 -0.15 -3.32
N SER A 285 -17.82 -1.43 -3.34
CA SER A 285 -17.45 -2.39 -2.27
C SER A 285 -16.31 -3.33 -2.67
N ASP A 286 -15.74 -3.14 -3.85
CA ASP A 286 -14.65 -3.93 -4.41
C ASP A 286 -13.78 -2.99 -5.28
N LEU A 287 -12.48 -2.89 -5.01
CA LEU A 287 -11.55 -2.08 -5.82
C LEU A 287 -11.45 -2.56 -7.28
N PHE A 288 -11.83 -3.81 -7.55
CA PHE A 288 -11.89 -4.37 -8.89
C PHE A 288 -13.27 -4.22 -9.57
N ALA A 289 -14.21 -3.48 -8.97
CA ALA A 289 -15.54 -3.28 -9.55
C ALA A 289 -15.43 -2.72 -10.98
N GLY A 290 -16.04 -3.39 -11.95
CA GLY A 290 -15.99 -3.00 -13.37
C GLY A 290 -14.65 -3.26 -14.08
N VAL A 291 -13.67 -3.87 -13.41
CA VAL A 291 -12.39 -4.24 -14.04
C VAL A 291 -12.52 -5.62 -14.70
N ASP A 292 -12.19 -5.71 -15.99
CA ASP A 292 -12.07 -7.00 -16.68
C ASP A 292 -10.71 -7.64 -16.34
N VAL A 293 -10.71 -8.56 -15.39
CA VAL A 293 -9.51 -9.25 -14.94
C VAL A 293 -8.97 -10.27 -15.96
N ALA A 294 -9.82 -10.74 -16.89
CA ALA A 294 -9.43 -11.69 -17.94
C ALA A 294 -8.73 -11.01 -19.13
N ALA A 295 -9.01 -9.72 -19.40
CA ALA A 295 -8.47 -9.00 -20.55
C ALA A 295 -6.99 -8.63 -20.42
N SER A 296 -6.45 -8.56 -19.19
CA SER A 296 -5.06 -8.13 -18.96
C SER A 296 -3.99 -9.12 -19.44
N ASP A 297 -4.33 -10.38 -19.67
CA ASP A 297 -3.39 -11.42 -20.12
C ASP A 297 -3.32 -11.57 -21.64
N SER A 298 -4.16 -10.87 -22.41
CA SER A 298 -4.27 -11.04 -23.87
C SER A 298 -3.27 -10.20 -24.69
N VAL A 299 -2.51 -9.31 -24.08
CA VAL A 299 -1.50 -8.49 -24.78
C VAL A 299 -0.13 -9.14 -24.66
N GLY A 300 0.20 -9.98 -25.66
CA GLY A 300 1.59 -10.34 -25.93
C GLY A 300 2.04 -11.77 -25.63
N ARG A 301 1.35 -12.78 -26.20
CA ARG A 301 2.07 -14.01 -26.57
C ARG A 301 2.69 -13.80 -27.96
N PRO A 302 4.03 -13.74 -28.11
CA PRO A 302 4.62 -13.86 -29.44
C PRO A 302 4.25 -15.24 -29.97
N GLY A 303 3.54 -15.28 -31.12
CA GLY A 303 3.17 -16.51 -31.77
C GLY A 303 4.40 -17.36 -32.02
N VAL A 304 4.41 -18.57 -31.47
CA VAL A 304 5.37 -19.61 -31.84
C VAL A 304 5.06 -19.97 -33.29
N VAL A 305 5.88 -19.44 -34.22
CA VAL A 305 5.89 -19.87 -35.59
C VAL A 305 6.34 -21.34 -35.59
N GLY A 306 5.42 -22.22 -35.91
CA GLY A 306 5.69 -23.66 -36.07
C GLY A 306 6.76 -23.91 -37.12
N GLY A 307 7.91 -24.38 -36.70
CA GLY A 307 8.94 -24.91 -37.56
C GLY A 307 8.48 -26.24 -38.23
N PRO A 308 8.94 -26.55 -39.46
CA PRO A 308 8.45 -27.68 -40.25
C PRO A 308 8.79 -29.03 -39.58
N GLY A 309 7.80 -29.93 -39.57
CA GLY A 309 7.83 -31.25 -38.98
C GLY A 309 9.03 -32.11 -39.42
N ARG A 310 9.74 -32.65 -38.44
CA ARG A 310 10.68 -33.75 -38.65
C ARG A 310 9.90 -35.05 -38.80
N ARG A 311 10.10 -35.76 -39.95
CA ARG A 311 9.62 -37.12 -40.18
C ARG A 311 10.25 -38.10 -39.16
N PRO A 312 9.55 -39.12 -38.74
CA PRO A 312 10.13 -40.16 -37.83
C PRO A 312 11.10 -41.06 -38.63
N VAL A 313 12.28 -41.26 -38.03
CA VAL A 313 13.28 -42.23 -38.51
C VAL A 313 13.00 -43.60 -37.84
N THR A 314 12.75 -44.60 -38.64
CA THR A 314 12.61 -46.00 -38.23
C THR A 314 13.98 -46.58 -37.89
N PRO A 315 14.16 -47.32 -36.76
CA PRO A 315 15.43 -47.98 -36.46
C PRO A 315 15.56 -49.30 -37.27
N ALA A 316 16.69 -49.38 -38.00
CA ALA A 316 17.09 -50.63 -38.70
C ALA A 316 17.58 -51.66 -37.66
N GLY A 317 17.13 -52.89 -37.84
CA GLY A 317 17.50 -54.01 -37.01
C GLY A 317 18.95 -54.47 -37.24
N HIS A 318 19.56 -54.95 -36.17
CA HIS A 318 20.79 -55.70 -36.18
C HIS A 318 20.51 -57.21 -36.06
N ARG A 319 21.14 -57.93 -37.01
CA ARG A 319 21.46 -59.34 -36.87
C ARG A 319 22.78 -59.49 -36.15
#